data_2da83bad0cbf587b20dbbf258c4ea4e2
#
_entry.id   2da83bad0cbf587b20dbbf258c4ea4e2
#
_cell.length_a   1.000
_cell.length_b   1.000
_cell.length_c   1.000
_cell.angle_alpha   90.00
_cell.angle_beta   90.00
_cell.angle_gamma   90.00
#
_symmetry.space_group_name_H-M   'P 1'
#
loop_
_entity.id
_entity.type
_entity.pdbx_description
1 polymer ?
#
loop_
_entity_poly.entity_id
_entity_poly.type
_entity_poly.pdbx_seq_one_letter_code
_entity_poly.pdbx_strand_id
1 'polypeptide(L)'
;MGEVRDKPLKPFRGVHMYMPSRENIGMFKRILNLMAAAGMNRLILEVGGAMEYESHPEINSGWEKFCRIARNEFPGTDRSYSLQWADSYWKNSVHTEVGGSSYLKKSEVRDLVQYAKGLGIHVIPELQALSHSYYMTVPHKEIAELCDDPFPDTYCPLNEESYKLYFDLAEEVLEVFEPETVSVGHDEIR
;
A
#
# COMPACT_ATOMS: atom_id res chain seq x y z
N MET A 1 -16.84 36.50 26.51
CA MET A 1 -16.06 35.88 25.45
C MET A 1 -16.87 34.72 24.90
N GLY A 2 -17.36 34.80 23.66
CA GLY A 2 -18.10 33.71 23.04
C GLY A 2 -17.14 32.56 22.72
N GLU A 3 -17.50 31.35 23.10
CA GLU A 3 -16.78 30.13 22.76
C GLU A 3 -16.85 29.94 21.24
N VAL A 4 -15.74 30.12 20.52
CA VAL A 4 -15.66 29.83 19.09
C VAL A 4 -15.59 28.32 18.97
N ARG A 5 -16.72 27.66 18.68
CA ARG A 5 -16.76 26.25 18.32
C ARG A 5 -16.40 26.12 16.85
N ASP A 6 -15.14 25.87 16.56
CA ASP A 6 -14.69 25.56 15.22
C ASP A 6 -15.20 24.15 14.84
N LYS A 7 -16.20 24.14 13.97
CA LYS A 7 -16.78 22.88 13.45
C LYS A 7 -16.25 22.63 12.05
N PRO A 8 -15.57 21.51 11.79
CA PRO A 8 -15.06 21.20 10.47
C PRO A 8 -16.16 21.21 9.41
N LEU A 9 -15.91 21.91 8.30
CA LEU A 9 -16.87 22.03 7.19
C LEU A 9 -17.02 20.74 6.38
N LYS A 10 -15.98 19.90 6.36
CA LYS A 10 -15.97 18.65 5.60
C LYS A 10 -15.96 17.45 6.53
N PRO A 11 -16.84 16.44 6.28
CA PRO A 11 -16.88 15.22 7.09
C PRO A 11 -15.65 14.34 6.88
N PHE A 12 -15.11 14.30 5.65
CA PHE A 12 -13.90 13.55 5.30
C PHE A 12 -12.69 14.50 5.32
N ARG A 13 -11.73 14.21 6.17
CA ARG A 13 -10.45 14.95 6.30
C ARG A 13 -9.36 13.94 6.54
N GLY A 14 -8.57 13.66 5.53
CA GLY A 14 -7.58 12.59 5.62
C GLY A 14 -6.39 12.80 4.71
N VAL A 15 -5.50 11.86 4.80
CA VAL A 15 -4.31 11.73 3.94
C VAL A 15 -4.23 10.32 3.40
N HIS A 16 -3.53 10.17 2.28
CA HIS A 16 -3.11 8.89 1.74
C HIS A 16 -1.65 8.66 2.11
N MET A 17 -1.31 7.50 2.61
CA MET A 17 0.04 7.12 3.01
C MET A 17 0.30 5.66 2.67
N TYR A 18 1.58 5.33 2.51
CA TYR A 18 2.04 3.95 2.40
C TYR A 18 2.15 3.28 3.77
N MET A 19 2.00 1.96 3.80
CA MET A 19 2.30 1.15 4.98
C MET A 19 3.73 1.43 5.46
N PRO A 20 3.95 1.69 6.75
CA PRO A 20 5.29 1.94 7.27
C PRO A 20 6.15 0.68 7.30
N SER A 21 7.46 0.86 7.23
CA SER A 21 8.38 -0.19 7.63
C SER A 21 8.34 -0.41 9.16
N ARG A 22 8.79 -1.58 9.61
CA ARG A 22 8.79 -1.93 11.04
C ARG A 22 9.56 -0.92 11.90
N GLU A 23 10.73 -0.48 11.43
CA GLU A 23 11.55 0.53 12.11
C GLU A 23 10.88 1.91 12.15
N ASN A 24 9.94 2.19 11.26
CA ASN A 24 9.24 3.47 11.16
C ASN A 24 7.87 3.50 11.86
N ILE A 25 7.43 2.41 12.50
CA ILE A 25 6.17 2.35 13.24
C ILE A 25 6.05 3.50 14.27
N GLY A 26 7.14 3.78 14.98
CA GLY A 26 7.17 4.86 15.98
C GLY A 26 6.96 6.25 15.35
N MET A 27 7.53 6.51 14.17
CA MET A 27 7.32 7.74 13.41
C MET A 27 5.89 7.80 12.87
N PHE A 28 5.39 6.71 12.34
CA PHE A 28 4.04 6.60 11.82
C PHE A 28 2.98 6.93 12.90
N LYS A 29 3.13 6.39 14.12
CA LYS A 29 2.27 6.72 15.26
C LYS A 29 2.34 8.21 15.62
N ARG A 30 3.50 8.85 15.51
CA ARG A 30 3.60 10.32 15.70
C ARG A 30 2.83 11.09 14.65
N ILE A 31 2.87 10.65 13.39
CA ILE A 31 2.08 11.26 12.31
C ILE A 31 0.57 11.11 12.61
N LEU A 32 0.12 9.95 13.04
CA LEU A 32 -1.28 9.74 13.43
C LEU A 32 -1.72 10.70 14.56
N ASN A 33 -0.87 10.93 15.56
CA ASN A 33 -1.16 11.92 16.61
C ASN A 33 -1.28 13.34 16.06
N LEU A 34 -0.41 13.74 15.12
CA LEU A 34 -0.47 15.04 14.47
C LEU A 34 -1.75 15.17 13.61
N MET A 35 -2.14 14.12 12.90
CA MET A 35 -3.38 14.09 12.15
C MET A 35 -4.59 14.30 13.07
N ALA A 36 -4.64 13.59 14.18
CA ALA A 36 -5.73 13.74 15.17
C ALA A 36 -5.77 15.15 15.75
N ALA A 37 -4.60 15.71 16.12
CA ALA A 37 -4.48 17.08 16.61
C ALA A 37 -4.92 18.13 15.57
N ALA A 38 -4.71 17.86 14.29
CA ALA A 38 -5.17 18.69 13.16
C ALA A 38 -6.65 18.45 12.80
N GLY A 39 -7.38 17.63 13.57
CA GLY A 39 -8.78 17.32 13.30
C GLY A 39 -9.02 16.43 12.08
N MET A 40 -8.00 15.72 11.60
CA MET A 40 -8.16 14.70 10.56
C MET A 40 -8.79 13.45 11.15
N ASN A 41 -9.56 12.74 10.33
CA ASN A 41 -10.34 11.58 10.77
C ASN A 41 -10.32 10.40 9.79
N ARG A 42 -9.53 10.48 8.73
CA ARG A 42 -9.38 9.41 7.74
C ARG A 42 -7.91 9.22 7.37
N LEU A 43 -7.54 7.97 7.21
CA LEU A 43 -6.25 7.57 6.65
C LEU A 43 -6.53 6.54 5.57
N ILE A 44 -6.16 6.83 4.32
CA ILE A 44 -6.06 5.82 3.28
C ILE A 44 -4.66 5.24 3.39
N LEU A 45 -4.57 3.94 3.60
CA LEU A 45 -3.31 3.24 3.86
C LEU A 45 -3.08 2.19 2.78
N GLU A 46 -2.11 2.45 1.90
CA GLU A 46 -1.73 1.52 0.85
C GLU A 46 -0.97 0.33 1.45
N VAL A 47 -1.47 -0.87 1.20
CA VAL A 47 -1.00 -2.12 1.81
C VAL A 47 0.00 -2.84 0.91
N GLY A 48 -0.36 -3.09 -0.35
CA GLY A 48 0.47 -3.83 -1.30
C GLY A 48 1.04 -5.12 -0.70
N GLY A 49 2.32 -5.36 -0.92
CA GLY A 49 3.04 -6.50 -0.33
C GLY A 49 3.55 -6.29 1.10
N ALA A 50 3.16 -5.19 1.77
CA ALA A 50 3.70 -4.79 3.07
C ALA A 50 2.96 -5.35 4.29
N MET A 51 1.94 -6.16 4.11
CA MET A 51 1.30 -6.96 5.14
C MET A 51 1.58 -8.45 4.88
N GLU A 52 1.72 -9.23 5.94
CA GLU A 52 1.81 -10.69 5.85
C GLU A 52 0.57 -11.30 5.23
N TYR A 53 0.77 -12.14 4.20
CA TYR A 53 -0.28 -12.95 3.59
C TYR A 53 0.01 -14.42 3.87
N GLU A 54 -0.93 -15.10 4.53
CA GLU A 54 -0.79 -16.52 4.92
C GLU A 54 -1.18 -17.44 3.78
N SER A 55 -2.18 -17.05 2.97
CA SER A 55 -2.61 -17.80 1.80
C SER A 55 -1.59 -17.78 0.66
N HIS A 56 -0.85 -16.67 0.55
CA HIS A 56 0.09 -16.39 -0.53
C HIS A 56 1.43 -15.82 -0.01
N PRO A 57 2.23 -16.60 0.74
CA PRO A 57 3.48 -16.12 1.32
C PRO A 57 4.53 -15.71 0.27
N GLU A 58 4.40 -16.18 -0.98
CA GLU A 58 5.22 -15.77 -2.11
C GLU A 58 5.06 -14.28 -2.46
N ILE A 59 3.91 -13.69 -2.17
CA ILE A 59 3.67 -12.24 -2.35
C ILE A 59 4.67 -11.45 -1.48
N ASN A 60 4.78 -11.80 -0.21
CA ASN A 60 5.71 -11.12 0.70
C ASN A 60 7.16 -11.33 0.30
N SER A 61 7.56 -12.58 0.02
CA SER A 61 8.94 -12.89 -0.38
C SER A 61 9.31 -12.30 -1.74
N GLY A 62 8.38 -12.28 -2.68
CA GLY A 62 8.52 -11.65 -3.99
C GLY A 62 8.67 -10.13 -3.87
N TRP A 63 7.84 -9.50 -3.05
CA TRP A 63 7.90 -8.08 -2.73
C TRP A 63 9.25 -7.67 -2.13
N GLU A 64 9.73 -8.38 -1.10
CA GLU A 64 11.03 -8.11 -0.50
C GLU A 64 12.18 -8.27 -1.49
N LYS A 65 12.12 -9.31 -2.34
CA LYS A 65 13.11 -9.53 -3.40
C LYS A 65 13.11 -8.39 -4.41
N PHE A 66 11.93 -7.98 -4.89
CA PHE A 66 11.77 -6.87 -5.83
C PHE A 66 12.34 -5.56 -5.27
N CYS A 67 11.94 -5.19 -4.06
CA CYS A 67 12.44 -3.98 -3.41
C CYS A 67 13.95 -4.00 -3.20
N ARG A 68 14.54 -5.17 -2.92
CA ARG A 68 15.99 -5.34 -2.80
C ARG A 68 16.70 -5.13 -4.15
N ILE A 69 16.15 -5.67 -5.23
CA ILE A 69 16.66 -5.45 -6.60
C ILE A 69 16.62 -3.97 -6.91
N ALA A 70 15.47 -3.33 -6.72
CA ALA A 70 15.30 -1.91 -6.96
C ALA A 70 16.31 -1.04 -6.20
N ARG A 71 16.60 -1.37 -4.94
CA ARG A 71 17.62 -0.66 -4.14
C ARG A 71 19.05 -0.86 -4.62
N ASN A 72 19.37 -2.05 -5.09
CA ASN A 72 20.73 -2.39 -5.50
C ASN A 72 21.05 -1.89 -6.91
N GLU A 73 20.10 -2.03 -7.83
CA GLU A 73 20.29 -1.63 -9.23
C GLU A 73 20.15 -0.11 -9.43
N PHE A 74 19.39 0.54 -8.57
CA PHE A 74 19.13 1.97 -8.63
C PHE A 74 19.51 2.66 -7.32
N PRO A 75 20.80 2.72 -6.96
CA PRO A 75 21.27 3.27 -5.70
C PRO A 75 21.23 4.81 -5.72
N GLY A 76 20.08 5.38 -5.85
CA GLY A 76 19.87 6.83 -5.83
C GLY A 76 19.05 7.27 -4.64
N THR A 77 18.86 8.58 -4.50
CA THR A 77 18.00 9.18 -3.48
C THR A 77 16.52 9.00 -3.80
N ASP A 78 16.18 8.91 -5.10
CA ASP A 78 14.84 8.64 -5.59
C ASP A 78 14.85 7.40 -6.49
N ARG A 79 14.65 6.25 -5.87
CA ARG A 79 14.67 4.97 -6.56
C ARG A 79 13.43 4.75 -7.41
N SER A 80 12.29 5.21 -6.96
CA SER A 80 11.07 5.17 -7.75
C SER A 80 11.25 5.94 -9.04
N TYR A 81 11.86 7.13 -8.94
CA TYR A 81 12.19 7.94 -10.10
C TYR A 81 13.20 7.24 -11.02
N SER A 82 14.25 6.65 -10.45
CA SER A 82 15.27 5.92 -11.20
C SER A 82 14.69 4.74 -11.96
N LEU A 83 13.82 3.94 -11.33
CA LEU A 83 13.11 2.85 -11.98
C LEU A 83 12.18 3.35 -13.08
N GLN A 84 11.47 4.44 -12.82
CA GLN A 84 10.56 5.06 -13.75
C GLN A 84 11.24 5.54 -15.04
N TRP A 85 12.52 5.97 -14.95
CA TRP A 85 13.29 6.54 -16.06
C TRP A 85 14.43 5.66 -16.57
N ALA A 86 14.70 4.54 -15.92
CA ALA A 86 15.81 3.65 -16.27
C ALA A 86 15.68 3.08 -17.69
N ASP A 87 14.45 2.86 -18.13
CA ASP A 87 14.15 2.48 -19.50
C ASP A 87 12.79 3.09 -19.92
N SER A 88 12.62 3.37 -21.20
CA SER A 88 11.41 3.98 -21.74
C SER A 88 10.14 3.15 -21.57
N TYR A 89 10.27 1.88 -21.26
CA TYR A 89 9.17 0.95 -21.00
C TYR A 89 8.64 1.00 -19.57
N TRP A 90 9.45 1.42 -18.61
CA TRP A 90 9.21 1.28 -17.18
C TRP A 90 8.75 2.58 -16.54
N LYS A 91 7.71 3.15 -17.08
CA LYS A 91 7.27 4.50 -16.71
C LYS A 91 6.29 4.53 -15.55
N ASN A 92 6.13 3.44 -14.84
CA ASN A 92 5.19 3.41 -13.74
C ASN A 92 5.88 3.76 -12.44
N SER A 93 5.20 4.47 -11.58
CA SER A 93 5.69 4.70 -10.25
C SER A 93 5.84 3.37 -9.52
N VAL A 94 7.04 3.10 -9.05
CA VAL A 94 7.32 1.89 -8.28
C VAL A 94 7.11 2.21 -6.83
N HIS A 95 6.06 1.69 -6.23
CA HIS A 95 5.75 1.88 -4.81
C HIS A 95 6.67 1.03 -3.92
N THR A 96 7.98 1.13 -4.12
CA THR A 96 8.98 0.41 -3.32
C THR A 96 9.06 0.91 -1.87
N GLU A 97 8.41 2.03 -1.59
CA GLU A 97 8.39 2.65 -0.27
C GLU A 97 7.39 1.97 0.68
N VAL A 98 6.42 1.27 0.14
CA VAL A 98 5.45 0.52 0.96
C VAL A 98 6.20 -0.50 1.80
N GLY A 99 6.01 -0.43 3.11
CA GLY A 99 6.67 -1.30 4.08
C GLY A 99 8.19 -1.15 4.16
N GLY A 100 8.79 -0.14 3.50
CA GLY A 100 10.23 0.06 3.49
C GLY A 100 11.02 -1.16 2.99
N SER A 101 10.42 -1.95 2.08
CA SER A 101 10.95 -3.21 1.54
C SER A 101 10.91 -4.39 2.53
N SER A 102 10.02 -4.33 3.47
CA SER A 102 9.67 -5.43 4.37
C SER A 102 8.16 -5.52 4.48
N TYR A 103 7.67 -6.44 5.28
CA TYR A 103 6.25 -6.51 5.59
C TYR A 103 6.05 -6.59 7.11
N LEU A 104 4.89 -6.17 7.55
CA LEU A 104 4.44 -6.29 8.93
C LEU A 104 3.62 -7.56 9.09
N LYS A 105 3.69 -8.18 10.26
CA LYS A 105 2.78 -9.27 10.60
C LYS A 105 1.36 -8.74 10.74
N LYS A 106 0.38 -9.60 10.48
CA LYS A 106 -1.04 -9.26 10.67
C LYS A 106 -1.32 -8.65 12.05
N SER A 107 -0.69 -9.18 13.11
CA SER A 107 -0.82 -8.62 14.47
C SER A 107 -0.30 -7.19 14.59
N GLU A 108 0.85 -6.89 13.97
CA GLU A 108 1.43 -5.54 13.97
C GLU A 108 0.53 -4.54 13.22
N VAL A 109 -0.10 -4.99 12.12
CA VAL A 109 -1.05 -4.17 11.36
C VAL A 109 -2.31 -3.92 12.18
N ARG A 110 -2.89 -4.96 12.83
CA ARG A 110 -4.03 -4.78 13.74
C ARG A 110 -3.73 -3.77 14.84
N ASP A 111 -2.55 -3.82 15.43
CA ASP A 111 -2.13 -2.87 16.45
C ASP A 111 -2.08 -1.42 15.94
N LEU A 112 -1.63 -1.21 14.70
CA LEU A 112 -1.62 0.11 14.06
C LEU A 112 -3.05 0.60 13.78
N VAL A 113 -3.92 -0.26 13.26
CA VAL A 113 -5.33 0.06 13.00
C VAL A 113 -6.05 0.43 14.30
N GLN A 114 -5.87 -0.35 15.36
CA GLN A 114 -6.47 -0.07 16.66
C GLN A 114 -5.92 1.24 17.27
N TYR A 115 -4.63 1.50 17.10
CA TYR A 115 -4.02 2.75 17.53
C TYR A 115 -4.66 3.97 16.84
N ALA A 116 -4.82 3.91 15.51
CA ALA A 116 -5.48 4.96 14.73
C ALA A 116 -6.96 5.14 15.17
N LYS A 117 -7.68 4.03 15.35
CA LYS A 117 -9.06 4.03 15.82
C LYS A 117 -9.20 4.69 17.20
N GLY A 118 -8.25 4.44 18.11
CA GLY A 118 -8.18 5.09 19.43
C GLY A 118 -8.00 6.61 19.37
N LEU A 119 -7.48 7.13 18.27
CA LEU A 119 -7.34 8.55 17.98
C LEU A 119 -8.54 9.15 17.21
N GLY A 120 -9.57 8.36 16.92
CA GLY A 120 -10.71 8.78 16.10
C GLY A 120 -10.42 8.85 14.61
N ILE A 121 -9.36 8.16 14.15
CA ILE A 121 -8.98 8.07 12.74
C ILE A 121 -9.47 6.70 12.21
N HIS A 122 -10.34 6.74 11.19
CA HIS A 122 -10.75 5.53 10.47
C HIS A 122 -9.71 5.22 9.41
N VAL A 123 -9.16 4.01 9.44
CA VAL A 123 -8.23 3.52 8.43
C VAL A 123 -9.02 2.88 7.30
N ILE A 124 -8.73 3.31 6.08
CA ILE A 124 -9.25 2.79 4.83
C ILE A 124 -8.09 2.05 4.17
N PRO A 125 -8.04 0.71 4.20
CA PRO A 125 -6.99 0.00 3.50
C PRO A 125 -7.14 0.20 2.01
N GLU A 126 -6.01 0.39 1.32
CA GLU A 126 -5.95 0.40 -0.12
C GLU A 126 -5.13 -0.78 -0.60
N LEU A 127 -5.76 -1.63 -1.39
CA LEU A 127 -5.12 -2.69 -2.12
C LEU A 127 -5.26 -2.39 -3.61
N GLN A 128 -4.16 -1.92 -4.21
CA GLN A 128 -4.12 -1.51 -5.61
C GLN A 128 -4.56 -2.65 -6.52
N ALA A 129 -5.50 -2.37 -7.40
CA ALA A 129 -6.02 -3.29 -8.39
C ALA A 129 -5.72 -2.78 -9.81
N LEU A 130 -5.47 -3.67 -10.73
CA LEU A 130 -5.00 -3.46 -12.10
C LEU A 130 -3.57 -2.92 -12.15
N SER A 131 -3.39 -1.62 -12.01
CA SER A 131 -2.08 -0.94 -11.96
C SER A 131 -1.45 -0.99 -10.56
N HIS A 132 -0.21 -0.56 -10.46
CA HIS A 132 0.59 -0.56 -9.21
C HIS A 132 0.58 -1.91 -8.47
N SER A 133 0.33 -2.98 -9.22
CA SER A 133 0.18 -4.35 -8.71
C SER A 133 1.48 -5.14 -8.67
N TYR A 134 2.64 -4.46 -8.56
CA TYR A 134 3.97 -5.11 -8.48
C TYR A 134 4.02 -6.21 -7.41
N TYR A 135 3.31 -6.02 -6.32
CA TYR A 135 3.25 -7.00 -5.24
C TYR A 135 2.68 -8.36 -5.71
N MET A 136 1.80 -8.36 -6.72
CA MET A 136 1.24 -9.54 -7.35
C MET A 136 2.03 -9.98 -8.58
N THR A 137 2.29 -9.04 -9.50
CA THR A 137 2.78 -9.34 -10.84
C THR A 137 4.27 -9.68 -10.90
N VAL A 138 5.07 -9.23 -9.93
CA VAL A 138 6.49 -9.59 -9.87
C VAL A 138 6.70 -11.05 -9.45
N PRO A 139 6.04 -11.59 -8.41
CA PRO A 139 6.08 -13.02 -8.12
C PRO A 139 5.30 -13.87 -9.14
N HIS A 140 4.24 -13.33 -9.75
CA HIS A 140 3.32 -14.02 -10.66
C HIS A 140 3.29 -13.35 -12.04
N LYS A 141 4.37 -13.46 -12.80
CA LYS A 141 4.46 -12.85 -14.14
C LYS A 141 3.41 -13.37 -15.12
N GLU A 142 2.91 -14.56 -14.91
CA GLU A 142 1.89 -15.20 -15.73
C GLU A 142 0.53 -14.49 -15.68
N ILE A 143 0.29 -13.65 -14.65
CA ILE A 143 -0.92 -12.84 -14.58
C ILE A 143 -0.72 -11.41 -15.10
N ALA A 144 0.51 -11.02 -15.43
CA ALA A 144 0.79 -9.67 -15.88
C ALA A 144 0.24 -9.38 -17.28
N GLU A 145 -0.17 -8.14 -17.53
CA GLU A 145 -0.60 -7.67 -18.86
C GLU A 145 0.57 -7.76 -19.86
N LEU A 146 1.77 -7.37 -19.43
CA LEU A 146 3.01 -7.47 -20.19
C LEU A 146 3.95 -8.46 -19.49
N CYS A 147 3.81 -9.74 -19.79
CA CYS A 147 4.59 -10.80 -19.14
C CYS A 147 6.09 -10.76 -19.44
N ASP A 148 6.51 -10.11 -20.55
CA ASP A 148 7.91 -9.92 -20.92
C ASP A 148 8.56 -8.73 -20.19
N ASP A 149 7.76 -7.92 -19.48
CA ASP A 149 8.25 -6.85 -18.63
C ASP A 149 9.04 -7.44 -17.46
N PRO A 150 10.30 -7.04 -17.19
CA PRO A 150 11.02 -7.46 -16.00
C PRO A 150 10.33 -7.04 -14.70
N PHE A 151 9.61 -5.92 -14.72
CA PHE A 151 8.91 -5.35 -13.57
C PHE A 151 7.47 -4.96 -13.93
N PRO A 152 6.62 -5.94 -14.26
CA PRO A 152 5.25 -5.65 -14.64
C PRO A 152 4.47 -5.07 -13.47
N ASP A 153 3.73 -3.98 -13.70
CA ASP A 153 2.97 -3.30 -12.67
C ASP A 153 1.45 -3.49 -12.79
N THR A 154 1.01 -3.98 -13.96
CA THR A 154 -0.41 -4.13 -14.28
C THR A 154 -0.72 -5.59 -14.52
N TYR A 155 -1.72 -6.13 -13.85
CA TYR A 155 -2.18 -7.47 -14.15
C TYR A 155 -3.21 -7.49 -15.30
N CYS A 156 -3.26 -8.61 -16.03
CA CYS A 156 -4.17 -8.78 -17.15
C CYS A 156 -5.63 -8.90 -16.67
N PRO A 157 -6.52 -7.96 -17.06
CA PRO A 157 -7.92 -8.01 -16.65
C PRO A 157 -8.73 -9.12 -17.33
N LEU A 158 -8.17 -9.80 -18.32
CA LEU A 158 -8.79 -10.94 -18.98
C LEU A 158 -8.34 -12.29 -18.39
N ASN A 159 -7.41 -12.28 -17.44
CA ASN A 159 -6.93 -13.49 -16.79
C ASN A 159 -7.69 -13.70 -15.46
N GLU A 160 -8.46 -14.78 -15.39
CA GLU A 160 -9.25 -15.10 -14.19
C GLU A 160 -8.40 -15.35 -12.94
N GLU A 161 -7.16 -15.87 -13.10
CA GLU A 161 -6.23 -16.09 -11.98
C GLU A 161 -5.78 -14.76 -11.34
N SER A 162 -5.77 -13.65 -12.11
CA SER A 162 -5.51 -12.32 -11.57
C SER A 162 -6.52 -11.94 -10.49
N TYR A 163 -7.81 -12.16 -10.78
CA TYR A 163 -8.89 -11.83 -9.84
C TYR A 163 -8.90 -12.77 -8.65
N LYS A 164 -8.66 -14.06 -8.88
CA LYS A 164 -8.61 -15.03 -7.80
C LYS A 164 -7.52 -14.67 -6.79
N LEU A 165 -6.29 -14.44 -7.26
CA LEU A 165 -5.19 -13.99 -6.41
C LEU A 165 -5.55 -12.68 -5.69
N TYR A 166 -6.06 -11.67 -6.43
CA TYR A 166 -6.42 -10.38 -5.83
C TYR A 166 -7.46 -10.53 -4.71
N PHE A 167 -8.50 -11.33 -4.92
CA PHE A 167 -9.55 -11.51 -3.91
C PHE A 167 -9.07 -12.32 -2.72
N ASP A 168 -8.20 -13.32 -2.90
CA ASP A 168 -7.59 -14.07 -1.79
C ASP A 168 -6.79 -13.10 -0.88
N LEU A 169 -5.99 -12.18 -1.48
CA LEU A 169 -5.26 -11.15 -0.71
C LEU A 169 -6.21 -10.12 -0.08
N ALA A 170 -7.24 -9.71 -0.81
CA ALA A 170 -8.23 -8.76 -0.31
C ALA A 170 -8.99 -9.30 0.91
N GLU A 171 -9.33 -10.59 0.93
CA GLU A 171 -9.96 -11.23 2.08
C GLU A 171 -9.10 -11.12 3.34
N GLU A 172 -7.78 -11.35 3.22
CA GLU A 172 -6.86 -11.20 4.36
C GLU A 172 -6.72 -9.74 4.81
N VAL A 173 -6.74 -8.77 3.87
CA VAL A 173 -6.77 -7.35 4.22
C VAL A 173 -8.05 -6.99 4.97
N LEU A 174 -9.21 -7.46 4.49
CA LEU A 174 -10.50 -7.23 5.16
C LEU A 174 -10.53 -7.85 6.56
N GLU A 175 -10.00 -9.05 6.73
CA GLU A 175 -9.88 -9.72 8.04
C GLU A 175 -9.04 -8.91 9.04
N VAL A 176 -7.91 -8.33 8.57
CA VAL A 176 -6.97 -7.63 9.44
C VAL A 176 -7.44 -6.22 9.80
N PHE A 177 -8.01 -5.50 8.83
CA PHE A 177 -8.40 -4.10 9.00
C PHE A 177 -9.82 -3.93 9.54
N GLU A 178 -10.71 -4.90 9.32
CA GLU A 178 -12.16 -4.82 9.64
C GLU A 178 -12.75 -3.47 9.21
N PRO A 179 -12.57 -3.05 7.94
CA PRO A 179 -12.86 -1.71 7.51
C PRO A 179 -14.33 -1.52 7.13
N GLU A 180 -14.86 -0.29 7.31
CA GLU A 180 -16.19 0.11 6.77
C GLU A 180 -16.09 0.44 5.26
N THR A 181 -14.91 0.77 4.77
CA THR A 181 -14.65 1.22 3.41
C THR A 181 -13.26 0.75 2.99
N VAL A 182 -13.12 0.36 1.75
CA VAL A 182 -11.84 0.01 1.11
C VAL A 182 -11.58 0.92 -0.08
N SER A 183 -10.31 1.09 -0.42
CA SER A 183 -9.87 1.67 -1.67
C SER A 183 -9.25 0.58 -2.54
N VAL A 184 -9.57 0.59 -3.82
CA VAL A 184 -9.02 -0.37 -4.80
C VAL A 184 -8.00 0.28 -5.74
N GLY A 185 -7.68 1.56 -5.52
CA GLY A 185 -6.80 2.34 -6.38
C GLY A 185 -7.39 2.56 -7.76
N HIS A 186 -6.95 1.82 -8.78
CA HIS A 186 -7.32 1.94 -10.19
C HIS A 186 -6.84 3.23 -10.86
N ASP A 187 -5.76 3.78 -10.38
CA ASP A 187 -5.11 4.94 -10.97
C ASP A 187 -4.04 4.53 -12.00
N GLU A 188 -3.75 5.40 -12.95
CA GLU A 188 -2.66 5.28 -13.93
C GLU A 188 -2.65 3.96 -14.75
N ILE A 189 -3.82 3.39 -15.03
CA ILE A 189 -3.94 2.21 -15.90
C ILE A 189 -3.48 2.58 -17.32
N ARG A 190 -2.60 1.77 -17.89
CA ARG A 190 -2.01 1.98 -19.23
C ARG A 190 -2.37 0.88 -20.18
#